data_76b2d8d3ba643f6d453789daf7c5f358
#
_entry.id   76b2d8d3ba643f6d453789daf7c5f358
#
_cell.length_a   1.000
_cell.length_b   1.000
_cell.length_c   1.000
_cell.angle_alpha   90.00
_cell.angle_beta   90.00
_cell.angle_gamma   90.00
#
_symmetry.space_group_name_H-M   'P 1'
#
loop_
_entity.id
_entity.type
_entity.pdbx_description
1 polymer ?
#
loop_
_entity_poly.entity_id
_entity_poly.type
_entity_poly.pdbx_seq_one_letter_code
_entity_poly.pdbx_strand_id
1 'polypeptide(L)'
;GYSSAASDVYKRQIQQCLDYVTTFHNGALNKEEGVGVGKAIEPNEDGDNSTFAHVTIHSNYDQVSYGELEPKLEGGERWEIKEMNDTSSSIQAEFIVRCKGEENEDDLYKVREFFRVRYDSYAKRGYLLDYDRTMEQIFDPTKKVLSEKGVLLGTSEYDVPYLNDKDGSIVAFGQADDLWSY
;
A
#
# COMPACT_ATOMS: atom_id res chain seq x y z
N GLY A 1 2.70 14.59 32.44
CA GLY A 1 3.04 15.93 32.43
C GLY A 1 2.90 16.58 31.06
N TYR A 2 3.55 17.68 30.95
CA TYR A 2 3.49 18.47 29.76
C TYR A 2 3.96 17.71 28.51
N SER A 3 5.08 17.00 28.63
CA SER A 3 5.62 16.21 27.55
C SER A 3 4.70 15.05 27.18
N SER A 4 4.04 14.47 28.16
CA SER A 4 3.13 13.34 27.93
C SER A 4 1.93 13.78 27.11
N ALA A 5 1.38 14.95 27.41
CA ALA A 5 0.23 15.45 26.69
C ALA A 5 0.56 15.70 25.22
N ALA A 6 1.72 16.30 24.95
CA ALA A 6 2.16 16.55 23.58
C ALA A 6 2.40 15.26 22.85
N SER A 7 3.01 14.27 23.50
CA SER A 7 3.26 12.95 22.92
C SER A 7 1.97 12.25 22.60
N ASP A 8 0.96 12.36 23.47
CA ASP A 8 -0.34 11.71 23.23
C ASP A 8 -1.07 12.33 22.05
N VAL A 9 -0.99 13.65 21.91
CA VAL A 9 -1.57 14.32 20.75
C VAL A 9 -0.91 13.85 19.48
N TYR A 10 0.41 13.78 19.47
CA TYR A 10 1.16 13.34 18.31
C TYR A 10 0.81 11.89 17.93
N LYS A 11 0.75 11.00 18.91
CA LYS A 11 0.37 9.61 18.67
C LYS A 11 -1.03 9.51 18.10
N ARG A 12 -1.93 10.34 18.58
CA ARG A 12 -3.31 10.34 18.08
C ARG A 12 -3.36 10.79 16.62
N GLN A 13 -2.61 11.82 16.27
CA GLN A 13 -2.54 12.29 14.88
C GLN A 13 -2.01 11.21 13.96
N ILE A 14 -0.97 10.52 14.38
CA ILE A 14 -0.40 9.41 13.62
C ILE A 14 -1.45 8.33 13.40
N GLN A 15 -2.14 7.95 14.47
CA GLN A 15 -3.15 6.91 14.40
C GLN A 15 -4.29 7.30 13.45
N GLN A 16 -4.73 8.54 13.51
CA GLN A 16 -5.78 9.04 12.63
C GLN A 16 -5.37 8.96 11.17
N CYS A 17 -4.14 9.33 10.86
CA CYS A 17 -3.63 9.23 9.50
C CYS A 17 -3.49 7.79 9.05
N LEU A 18 -2.98 6.94 9.91
CA LEU A 18 -2.85 5.51 9.60
C LEU A 18 -4.21 4.86 9.37
N ASP A 19 -5.18 5.18 10.21
CA ASP A 19 -6.53 4.64 10.05
C ASP A 19 -7.13 5.07 8.71
N TYR A 20 -6.91 6.31 8.34
CA TYR A 20 -7.40 6.83 7.07
C TYR A 20 -6.80 6.08 5.88
N VAL A 21 -5.46 5.98 5.84
CA VAL A 21 -4.81 5.34 4.70
C VAL A 21 -5.08 3.84 4.66
N THR A 22 -5.21 3.20 5.82
CA THR A 22 -5.52 1.79 5.89
C THR A 22 -6.94 1.52 5.37
N THR A 23 -7.88 2.39 5.71
CA THR A 23 -9.24 2.30 5.21
C THR A 23 -9.28 2.45 3.69
N PHE A 24 -8.55 3.41 3.17
CA PHE A 24 -8.45 3.61 1.72
C PHE A 24 -7.84 2.38 1.05
N HIS A 25 -6.73 1.92 1.58
CA HIS A 25 -6.01 0.75 1.08
C HIS A 25 -6.91 -0.49 1.01
N ASN A 26 -7.58 -0.79 2.10
CA ASN A 26 -8.48 -1.94 2.14
C ASN A 26 -9.69 -1.75 1.22
N GLY A 27 -10.22 -0.55 1.18
CA GLY A 27 -11.34 -0.24 0.29
C GLY A 27 -10.99 -0.45 -1.18
N ALA A 28 -9.78 -0.05 -1.56
CA ALA A 28 -9.31 -0.26 -2.93
C ALA A 28 -9.10 -1.74 -3.24
N LEU A 29 -8.45 -2.47 -2.32
CA LEU A 29 -8.19 -3.89 -2.51
C LEU A 29 -9.47 -4.71 -2.61
N ASN A 30 -10.47 -4.38 -1.82
CA ASN A 30 -11.70 -5.14 -1.73
C ASN A 30 -12.86 -4.56 -2.53
N LYS A 31 -12.61 -3.47 -3.24
CA LYS A 31 -13.63 -2.75 -4.00
C LYS A 31 -14.84 -2.37 -3.16
N GLU A 32 -14.57 -1.88 -1.98
CA GLU A 32 -15.63 -1.46 -1.07
C GLU A 32 -16.09 -0.04 -1.39
N GLU A 33 -17.18 0.07 -2.08
CA GLU A 33 -17.69 1.36 -2.52
C GLU A 33 -18.02 2.30 -1.35
N GLY A 34 -18.40 1.75 -0.24
CA GLY A 34 -18.85 2.54 0.89
C GLY A 34 -17.78 3.30 1.65
N VAL A 35 -16.50 3.00 1.42
CA VAL A 35 -15.43 3.63 2.19
C VAL A 35 -14.88 4.92 1.58
N GLY A 36 -15.45 5.35 0.47
CA GLY A 36 -15.12 6.67 -0.06
C GLY A 36 -13.87 6.77 -0.90
N VAL A 37 -13.31 5.65 -1.37
CA VAL A 37 -12.15 5.67 -2.24
C VAL A 37 -12.39 6.55 -3.46
N GLY A 38 -13.52 6.39 -4.11
CA GLY A 38 -13.86 7.16 -5.29
C GLY A 38 -13.98 8.66 -5.03
N LYS A 39 -14.29 9.03 -3.80
CA LYS A 39 -14.40 10.45 -3.45
C LYS A 39 -13.07 11.06 -3.07
N ALA A 40 -12.11 10.23 -2.74
CA ALA A 40 -10.81 10.69 -2.31
C ALA A 40 -9.86 10.96 -3.48
N ILE A 41 -10.08 10.29 -4.60
CA ILE A 41 -9.24 10.46 -5.77
C ILE A 41 -9.71 11.62 -6.63
N GLU A 42 -8.84 12.07 -7.53
CA GLU A 42 -9.12 13.22 -8.40
C GLU A 42 -8.85 12.87 -9.87
N PRO A 43 -9.68 11.99 -10.45
CA PRO A 43 -9.43 11.54 -11.82
C PRO A 43 -9.41 12.68 -12.81
N ASN A 44 -8.40 12.69 -13.66
CA ASN A 44 -8.27 13.69 -14.73
C ASN A 44 -7.33 13.18 -15.81
N GLU A 45 -6.98 14.05 -16.73
CA GLU A 45 -6.16 13.71 -17.89
C GLU A 45 -4.74 13.28 -17.56
N ASP A 46 -4.26 13.59 -16.36
CA ASP A 46 -2.92 13.20 -15.95
C ASP A 46 -2.85 11.74 -15.53
N GLY A 47 -4.00 11.10 -15.34
CA GLY A 47 -4.04 9.70 -14.93
C GLY A 47 -3.92 8.77 -16.12
N ASP A 48 -3.01 7.81 -16.03
CA ASP A 48 -2.88 6.78 -17.05
C ASP A 48 -3.73 5.58 -16.67
N ASN A 49 -4.85 5.40 -17.31
CA ASN A 49 -5.76 4.30 -17.01
C ASN A 49 -5.53 3.08 -17.90
N SER A 50 -4.40 3.03 -18.58
CA SER A 50 -4.07 1.92 -19.46
C SER A 50 -3.21 0.84 -18.77
N THR A 51 -2.67 1.12 -17.61
CA THR A 51 -1.77 0.20 -16.94
C THR A 51 -1.99 0.20 -15.43
N PHE A 52 -1.77 -0.95 -14.81
CA PHE A 52 -1.75 -1.06 -13.35
C PHE A 52 -0.34 -0.91 -12.78
N ALA A 53 0.66 -0.80 -13.65
CA ALA A 53 2.05 -0.66 -13.20
C ALA A 53 2.27 0.63 -12.45
N HIS A 54 1.56 1.67 -12.78
CA HIS A 54 1.63 2.94 -12.10
C HIS A 54 0.24 3.59 -12.06
N VAL A 55 -0.26 3.75 -10.84
CA VAL A 55 -1.59 4.33 -10.61
C VAL A 55 -1.41 5.53 -9.67
N THR A 56 -2.11 6.61 -9.94
CA THR A 56 -1.99 7.84 -9.15
C THR A 56 -3.35 8.32 -8.68
N ILE A 57 -3.34 9.41 -7.92
CA ILE A 57 -4.58 10.05 -7.46
C ILE A 57 -5.44 10.50 -8.65
N HIS A 58 -4.82 10.68 -9.81
CA HIS A 58 -5.53 11.12 -11.03
C HIS A 58 -6.04 9.96 -11.87
N SER A 59 -5.78 8.74 -11.47
CA SER A 59 -6.32 7.57 -12.13
C SER A 59 -7.80 7.40 -11.77
N ASN A 60 -8.55 6.71 -12.61
CA ASN A 60 -9.97 6.51 -12.32
C ASN A 60 -10.18 5.46 -11.22
N TYR A 61 -11.39 5.36 -10.73
CA TYR A 61 -11.71 4.45 -9.64
C TYR A 61 -11.41 3.00 -9.99
N ASP A 62 -11.70 2.59 -11.20
CA ASP A 62 -11.45 1.21 -11.62
C ASP A 62 -9.96 0.88 -11.53
N GLN A 63 -9.11 1.79 -11.99
CA GLN A 63 -7.67 1.62 -11.90
C GLN A 63 -7.19 1.56 -10.45
N VAL A 64 -7.67 2.47 -9.63
CA VAL A 64 -7.28 2.52 -8.22
C VAL A 64 -7.74 1.27 -7.48
N SER A 65 -8.88 0.74 -7.83
CA SER A 65 -9.42 -0.47 -7.19
C SER A 65 -9.05 -1.75 -7.91
N TYR A 66 -7.94 -1.75 -8.66
CA TYR A 66 -7.32 -2.92 -9.28
C TYR A 66 -8.14 -3.58 -10.40
N GLY A 67 -9.11 -2.87 -10.96
CA GLY A 67 -9.87 -3.41 -12.09
C GLY A 67 -10.41 -4.80 -11.83
N GLU A 68 -10.10 -5.72 -12.71
CA GLU A 68 -10.52 -7.11 -12.58
C GLU A 68 -9.41 -8.04 -12.11
N LEU A 69 -8.35 -7.49 -11.55
CA LEU A 69 -7.21 -8.30 -11.11
C LEU A 69 -7.49 -9.16 -9.89
N GLU A 70 -8.50 -8.82 -9.11
CA GLU A 70 -8.89 -9.57 -7.91
C GLU A 70 -7.70 -9.84 -6.99
N PRO A 71 -7.04 -8.79 -6.52
CA PRO A 71 -5.83 -8.97 -5.72
C PRO A 71 -6.12 -9.60 -4.37
N LYS A 72 -5.23 -10.48 -3.96
CA LYS A 72 -5.28 -11.09 -2.63
C LYS A 72 -3.93 -10.90 -1.97
N LEU A 73 -3.94 -10.43 -0.75
CA LEU A 73 -2.70 -10.23 -0.02
C LEU A 73 -1.99 -11.57 0.21
N GLU A 74 -0.70 -11.56 -0.07
CA GLU A 74 0.16 -12.71 0.12
C GLU A 74 1.15 -12.37 1.21
N GLY A 75 0.84 -12.73 2.42
CA GLY A 75 1.67 -12.39 3.55
C GLY A 75 1.28 -11.07 4.21
N GLY A 76 2.21 -10.44 4.86
CA GLY A 76 1.95 -9.23 5.61
C GLY A 76 2.17 -7.97 4.80
N GLU A 77 1.79 -6.88 5.41
CA GLU A 77 1.98 -5.54 4.86
C GLU A 77 3.00 -4.80 5.69
N ARG A 78 3.83 -4.04 5.04
CA ARG A 78 4.83 -3.23 5.72
C ARG A 78 4.46 -1.76 5.56
N TRP A 79 4.20 -1.12 6.68
CA TRP A 79 3.83 0.29 6.69
C TRP A 79 4.94 1.14 7.28
N GLU A 80 5.17 2.28 6.69
CA GLU A 80 6.21 3.18 7.14
C GLU A 80 5.75 4.63 7.05
N ILE A 81 5.97 5.40 8.09
CA ILE A 81 5.70 6.83 8.05
C ILE A 81 6.96 7.50 7.56
N LYS A 82 6.88 8.13 6.40
CA LYS A 82 8.02 8.78 5.78
C LYS A 82 8.23 10.18 6.30
N GLU A 83 7.16 10.88 6.55
CA GLU A 83 7.23 12.25 6.99
C GLU A 83 5.96 12.60 7.74
N MET A 84 6.08 13.45 8.74
CA MET A 84 4.93 13.95 9.46
C MET A 84 5.18 15.38 9.92
N ASN A 85 4.25 16.26 9.60
CA ASN A 85 4.32 17.63 10.06
C ASN A 85 2.91 18.13 10.38
N ASP A 86 2.77 19.39 10.72
CA ASP A 86 1.49 19.93 11.16
C ASP A 86 0.41 19.93 10.08
N THR A 87 0.81 19.93 8.82
CA THR A 87 -0.13 20.07 7.73
C THR A 87 -0.40 18.79 6.96
N SER A 88 0.54 17.86 6.97
CA SER A 88 0.36 16.62 6.23
C SER A 88 1.28 15.51 6.73
N SER A 89 0.97 14.30 6.34
CA SER A 89 1.79 13.13 6.64
C SER A 89 1.98 12.33 5.37
N SER A 90 3.17 11.75 5.23
CA SER A 90 3.48 10.87 4.10
C SER A 90 3.69 9.47 4.64
N ILE A 91 2.94 8.53 4.12
CA ILE A 91 2.93 7.14 4.59
C ILE A 91 3.10 6.23 3.39
N GLN A 92 3.88 5.18 3.56
CA GLN A 92 4.13 4.22 2.50
C GLN A 92 3.77 2.82 2.97
N ALA A 93 3.18 2.04 2.07
CA ALA A 93 2.91 0.63 2.31
C ALA A 93 3.59 -0.20 1.25
N GLU A 94 4.14 -1.34 1.63
CA GLU A 94 4.68 -2.33 0.71
C GLU A 94 4.06 -3.67 1.03
N PHE A 95 3.65 -4.38 0.01
CA PHE A 95 3.04 -5.69 0.19
C PHE A 95 3.07 -6.47 -1.11
N ILE A 96 2.76 -7.75 -1.01
CA ILE A 96 2.69 -8.61 -2.19
C ILE A 96 1.25 -9.03 -2.35
N VAL A 97 0.78 -9.02 -3.57
CA VAL A 97 -0.55 -9.50 -3.90
C VAL A 97 -0.46 -10.58 -4.97
N ARG A 98 -1.38 -11.51 -4.87
CA ARG A 98 -1.59 -12.51 -5.91
C ARG A 98 -2.81 -12.06 -6.70
N CYS A 99 -2.61 -11.80 -7.97
CA CYS A 99 -3.67 -11.30 -8.84
C CYS A 99 -4.04 -12.35 -9.87
N LYS A 100 -5.27 -12.24 -10.35
CA LYS A 100 -5.75 -13.11 -11.40
C LYS A 100 -4.99 -12.79 -12.68
N GLY A 101 -4.28 -13.77 -13.20
CA GLY A 101 -3.51 -13.63 -14.43
C GLY A 101 -4.26 -14.13 -15.64
N GLU A 102 -3.57 -14.15 -16.76
CA GLU A 102 -4.09 -14.71 -17.98
C GLU A 102 -4.09 -16.24 -17.87
N GLU A 103 -4.91 -16.89 -18.66
CA GLU A 103 -4.97 -18.35 -18.72
C GLU A 103 -5.26 -19.04 -17.38
N ASN A 104 -5.95 -18.34 -16.49
CA ASN A 104 -6.33 -18.86 -15.18
C ASN A 104 -5.15 -19.13 -14.24
N GLU A 105 -4.03 -18.56 -14.52
CA GLU A 105 -2.89 -18.62 -13.61
C GLU A 105 -2.79 -17.33 -12.84
N ASP A 106 -2.50 -17.43 -11.56
CA ASP A 106 -2.31 -16.25 -10.73
C ASP A 106 -0.87 -15.77 -10.81
N ASP A 107 -0.70 -14.47 -10.81
CA ASP A 107 0.62 -13.85 -10.81
C ASP A 107 0.85 -13.10 -9.52
N LEU A 108 2.09 -13.09 -9.08
CA LEU A 108 2.49 -12.34 -7.90
C LEU A 108 3.05 -10.98 -8.29
N TYR A 109 2.65 -9.98 -7.52
CA TYR A 109 3.13 -8.61 -7.73
C TYR A 109 3.57 -8.00 -6.43
N LYS A 110 4.64 -7.24 -6.51
CA LYS A 110 5.06 -6.37 -5.43
C LYS A 110 4.38 -5.03 -5.64
N VAL A 111 3.70 -4.56 -4.61
CA VAL A 111 3.00 -3.28 -4.67
C VAL A 111 3.59 -2.34 -3.64
N ARG A 112 3.79 -1.11 -4.05
CA ARG A 112 4.21 -0.05 -3.15
C ARG A 112 3.23 1.09 -3.31
N GLU A 113 2.62 1.49 -2.20
CA GLU A 113 1.69 2.60 -2.17
C GLU A 113 2.27 3.75 -1.38
N PHE A 114 2.19 4.92 -1.93
CA PHE A 114 2.57 6.15 -1.25
C PHE A 114 1.34 7.00 -1.07
N PHE A 115 1.15 7.48 0.17
CA PHE A 115 0.01 8.32 0.52
C PHE A 115 0.53 9.62 1.12
N ARG A 116 -0.01 10.73 0.67
CA ARG A 116 0.16 11.98 1.36
C ARG A 116 -1.22 12.40 1.83
N VAL A 117 -1.37 12.58 3.13
CA VAL A 117 -2.69 12.82 3.72
C VAL A 117 -2.65 13.96 4.71
N ARG A 118 -3.80 14.56 4.90
CA ARG A 118 -4.02 15.55 5.93
C ARG A 118 -5.24 15.12 6.71
N TYR A 119 -5.16 15.15 8.02
CA TYR A 119 -6.30 14.85 8.86
C TYR A 119 -6.75 16.09 9.59
N ASP A 120 -8.02 16.44 9.44
CA ASP A 120 -8.63 17.57 10.10
C ASP A 120 -9.34 17.08 11.36
N SER A 121 -8.78 17.39 12.50
CA SER A 121 -9.32 16.95 13.79
C SER A 121 -10.65 17.62 14.13
N TYR A 122 -10.88 18.80 13.62
CA TYR A 122 -12.13 19.49 13.83
C TYR A 122 -13.26 18.85 13.06
N ALA A 123 -13.03 18.63 11.77
CA ALA A 123 -14.01 17.98 10.91
C ALA A 123 -14.02 16.46 11.11
N LYS A 124 -13.05 15.94 11.84
CA LYS A 124 -12.84 14.49 12.02
C LYS A 124 -12.80 13.77 10.69
N ARG A 125 -12.02 14.30 9.78
CA ARG A 125 -12.00 13.85 8.41
C ARG A 125 -10.59 13.87 7.85
N GLY A 126 -10.24 12.83 7.09
CA GLY A 126 -9.01 12.76 6.35
C GLY A 126 -9.18 13.26 4.93
N TYR A 127 -8.11 13.80 4.39
CA TYR A 127 -8.05 14.22 2.99
C TYR A 127 -6.85 13.58 2.34
N LEU A 128 -7.06 12.97 1.20
CA LEU A 128 -5.96 12.41 0.42
C LEU A 128 -5.40 13.53 -0.46
N LEU A 129 -4.15 13.89 -0.23
CA LEU A 129 -3.49 14.94 -0.96
C LEU A 129 -2.72 14.42 -2.16
N ASP A 130 -2.22 13.19 -2.05
CA ASP A 130 -1.52 12.55 -3.15
C ASP A 130 -1.57 11.03 -2.93
N TYR A 131 -1.57 10.30 -4.02
CA TYR A 131 -1.54 8.84 -4.02
C TYR A 131 -0.73 8.38 -5.21
N ASP A 132 0.21 7.48 -4.96
CA ASP A 132 1.05 6.94 -6.00
C ASP A 132 1.28 5.47 -5.71
N ARG A 133 0.98 4.62 -6.67
CA ARG A 133 1.11 3.18 -6.47
C ARG A 133 1.85 2.56 -7.64
N THR A 134 2.90 1.80 -7.33
CA THR A 134 3.61 1.03 -8.33
C THR A 134 3.34 -0.45 -8.10
N MET A 135 3.30 -1.19 -9.17
CA MET A 135 3.00 -2.61 -9.14
C MET A 135 3.91 -3.32 -10.14
N GLU A 136 4.68 -4.27 -9.66
CA GLU A 136 5.69 -4.97 -10.42
C GLU A 136 5.51 -6.46 -10.28
N GLN A 137 5.48 -7.17 -11.38
CA GLN A 137 5.38 -8.62 -11.34
C GLN A 137 6.69 -9.20 -10.82
N ILE A 138 6.57 -10.18 -9.91
CA ILE A 138 7.72 -10.85 -9.36
C ILE A 138 7.61 -12.35 -9.64
N PHE A 139 8.72 -13.05 -9.46
CA PHE A 139 8.77 -14.47 -9.67
C PHE A 139 7.93 -15.21 -8.64
N ASP A 140 7.12 -16.16 -9.09
CA ASP A 140 6.30 -17.00 -8.22
C ASP A 140 6.96 -18.37 -8.11
N PRO A 141 7.56 -18.71 -6.98
CA PRO A 141 8.25 -19.98 -6.83
C PRO A 141 7.33 -21.19 -6.81
N THR A 142 6.03 -20.98 -6.67
CA THR A 142 5.09 -22.09 -6.67
C THR A 142 4.73 -22.55 -8.08
N LYS A 143 5.09 -21.79 -9.10
CA LYS A 143 4.77 -22.15 -10.48
C LYS A 143 5.79 -23.11 -11.07
N LYS A 144 5.37 -24.30 -11.36
CA LYS A 144 6.25 -25.34 -11.86
C LYS A 144 6.66 -25.19 -13.30
N VAL A 145 5.90 -24.47 -14.05
CA VAL A 145 6.17 -24.33 -15.47
C VAL A 145 7.51 -23.71 -15.76
N LEU A 146 8.10 -23.10 -14.76
CA LEU A 146 9.36 -22.44 -14.94
C LEU A 146 10.55 -23.35 -14.80
N SER A 147 10.29 -24.57 -14.52
CA SER A 147 11.34 -25.47 -14.14
C SER A 147 12.49 -25.58 -15.09
N GLU A 148 12.33 -25.35 -16.33
CA GLU A 148 13.43 -25.63 -17.23
C GLU A 148 14.55 -24.64 -17.26
N LYS A 149 14.23 -23.39 -17.37
CA LYS A 149 15.31 -22.43 -17.52
C LYS A 149 15.22 -21.27 -16.63
N GLY A 150 14.07 -20.70 -16.58
CA GLY A 150 13.91 -19.48 -15.83
C GLY A 150 14.16 -19.66 -14.37
N VAL A 151 13.90 -20.84 -13.92
CA VAL A 151 14.05 -21.16 -12.54
C VAL A 151 15.39 -20.80 -11.99
N LEU A 152 16.36 -21.10 -12.77
CA LEU A 152 17.68 -21.00 -12.28
C LEU A 152 18.09 -19.63 -11.86
N LEU A 153 17.52 -18.68 -12.50
CA LEU A 153 18.05 -17.36 -12.36
C LEU A 153 17.45 -16.52 -11.29
N GLY A 154 16.24 -16.26 -11.40
CA GLY A 154 15.66 -15.25 -10.58
C GLY A 154 15.23 -15.70 -9.21
N THR A 155 15.02 -16.96 -9.09
CA THR A 155 14.37 -17.48 -7.93
C THR A 155 15.00 -17.12 -6.62
N SER A 156 16.23 -17.45 -6.52
CA SER A 156 16.89 -17.30 -5.24
C SER A 156 17.11 -15.87 -4.84
N GLU A 157 17.08 -14.99 -5.76
CA GLU A 157 17.33 -13.61 -5.44
C GLU A 157 16.13 -12.85 -4.94
N TYR A 158 14.99 -13.18 -5.49
CA TYR A 158 13.81 -12.42 -5.15
C TYR A 158 13.07 -12.94 -3.95
N ASP A 159 12.96 -14.24 -3.87
CA ASP A 159 12.05 -14.81 -2.90
C ASP A 159 12.52 -14.67 -1.48
N VAL A 160 13.77 -14.86 -1.27
CA VAL A 160 14.28 -14.89 0.08
C VAL A 160 14.08 -13.58 0.82
N PRO A 161 14.49 -12.45 0.28
CA PRO A 161 14.30 -11.18 0.97
C PRO A 161 12.84 -10.89 1.24
N TYR A 162 12.01 -11.27 0.30
CA TYR A 162 10.62 -10.97 0.40
C TYR A 162 9.89 -11.75 1.45
N LEU A 163 10.15 -13.04 1.50
CA LEU A 163 9.50 -13.88 2.49
C LEU A 163 9.90 -13.48 3.89
N ASN A 164 11.10 -13.01 4.03
CA ASN A 164 11.55 -12.52 5.32
C ASN A 164 10.88 -11.22 5.70
N ASP A 165 10.57 -10.42 4.72
CA ASP A 165 9.91 -9.16 4.97
C ASP A 165 8.52 -9.33 5.54
N LYS A 166 7.90 -10.45 5.32
CA LYS A 166 6.61 -10.72 5.90
C LYS A 166 6.66 -10.59 7.41
N ASP A 167 7.67 -11.17 7.99
CA ASP A 167 7.82 -11.10 9.42
C ASP A 167 8.22 -9.71 9.84
N GLY A 168 9.08 -9.12 9.07
CA GLY A 168 9.51 -7.77 9.33
C GLY A 168 8.39 -6.77 9.27
N SER A 169 7.44 -6.97 8.37
CA SER A 169 6.37 -5.99 8.23
C SER A 169 5.49 -5.92 9.45
N ILE A 170 5.24 -7.05 10.05
CA ILE A 170 4.42 -7.10 11.25
C ILE A 170 5.12 -6.39 12.39
N VAL A 171 6.37 -6.69 12.54
CA VAL A 171 7.16 -6.10 13.59
C VAL A 171 7.31 -4.61 13.40
N ALA A 172 7.61 -4.21 12.19
CA ALA A 172 7.83 -2.80 11.89
C ALA A 172 6.62 -1.96 12.24
N PHE A 173 5.45 -2.47 11.97
CA PHE A 173 4.26 -1.73 12.27
C PHE A 173 3.96 -1.69 13.75
N GLY A 174 4.09 -2.80 14.40
CA GLY A 174 3.87 -2.87 15.83
C GLY A 174 4.87 -2.05 16.60
N GLN A 175 6.01 -1.81 16.01
CA GLN A 175 7.06 -1.03 16.62
C GLN A 175 7.17 0.33 16.00
N ALA A 176 6.05 0.98 15.87
CA ALA A 176 6.03 2.29 15.29
C ALA A 176 7.07 3.21 15.90
N ASP A 177 7.36 3.01 17.16
CA ASP A 177 8.37 3.80 17.84
C ASP A 177 9.75 3.56 17.25
N ASP A 178 10.03 2.35 16.84
CA ASP A 178 11.32 2.07 16.22
C ASP A 178 11.44 2.69 14.85
N LEU A 179 10.33 2.85 14.19
CA LEU A 179 10.33 3.51 12.92
C LEU A 179 10.78 4.96 13.06
N TRP A 180 10.54 5.52 14.21
CA TRP A 180 10.94 6.89 14.45
C TRP A 180 12.41 7.02 14.63
N SER A 181 13.04 5.99 15.08
CA SER A 181 14.44 6.06 15.42
C SER A 181 15.32 6.16 14.19
N TYR A 182 14.82 5.90 13.07
CA TYR A 182 15.66 6.12 11.91
C TYR A 182 15.15 7.22 10.98
#